data_9e937fc1b479ba9c4d937a8da35982de
#
_entry.id   9e937fc1b479ba9c4d937a8da35982de
#
_cell.length_a   1.000
_cell.length_b   1.000
_cell.length_c   1.000
_cell.angle_alpha   90.00
_cell.angle_beta   90.00
_cell.angle_gamma   90.00
#
_symmetry.space_group_name_H-M   'P 1'
#
loop_
_entity.id
_entity.type
_entity.pdbx_description
1 polymer ?
#
loop_
_entity_poly.entity_id
_entity_poly.type
_entity_poly.pdbx_seq_one_letter_code
_entity_poly.pdbx_strand_id
1 'polypeptide(L)'
;MVNQFRDNYGKQIIEIQLTNNSADTVTVHAASITTPLFAAGIAWRASPDGTQIPPGQAKSLPAQLTAANCGTGTGTTGPMAPGPGNPGTEAQGVASVTVRLTPNGAQESLPATDPFGVLVRNNTEQCLARDAGAVANIALEPELTVPGDARRAVLRLSIRPSASTLPAQQGGGSGAGRLVIERIDGTPLLAEDPARPWPLNLAVEAGGPAQVIELGIRPARCDPHAVAEDKVGTVIPLRVAVGARTGILKVAADRDLRGRILDFVTAACARTTRLSP
;
A
#
# COMPACT_ATOMS: atom_id res chain seq x y z
N MET A 1 -7.52 -19.43 -3.44
CA MET A 1 -7.74 -18.30 -2.53
C MET A 1 -6.70 -17.22 -2.80
N VAL A 2 -7.07 -15.94 -2.71
CA VAL A 2 -6.13 -14.81 -2.83
C VAL A 2 -5.72 -14.34 -1.43
N ASN A 3 -4.42 -14.09 -1.23
CA ASN A 3 -3.87 -13.58 0.01
C ASN A 3 -2.76 -12.54 -0.28
N GLN A 4 -2.33 -11.80 0.73
CA GLN A 4 -1.19 -10.89 0.64
C GLN A 4 -0.47 -10.80 1.99
N PHE A 5 0.80 -11.19 2.01
CA PHE A 5 1.62 -11.06 3.21
C PHE A 5 2.09 -9.60 3.39
N ARG A 6 2.26 -9.17 4.64
CA ARG A 6 2.68 -7.79 4.96
C ARG A 6 3.98 -7.37 4.24
N ASP A 7 4.93 -8.29 4.09
CA ASP A 7 6.21 -8.07 3.41
C ASP A 7 6.05 -7.76 1.92
N ASN A 8 4.89 -8.06 1.36
CA ASN A 8 4.57 -7.93 -0.05
C ASN A 8 3.70 -6.70 -0.35
N TYR A 9 3.22 -5.96 0.66
CA TYR A 9 2.39 -4.77 0.44
C TYR A 9 3.09 -3.71 -0.40
N GLY A 10 4.30 -3.31 0.00
CA GLY A 10 5.08 -2.32 -0.74
C GLY A 10 5.62 -2.80 -2.09
N LYS A 11 5.67 -4.13 -2.29
CA LYS A 11 6.14 -4.75 -3.53
C LYS A 11 5.01 -5.00 -4.53
N GLN A 12 3.76 -4.76 -4.14
CA GLN A 12 2.58 -5.04 -4.97
C GLN A 12 2.51 -6.53 -5.40
N ILE A 13 2.90 -7.45 -4.51
CA ILE A 13 2.85 -8.90 -4.73
C ILE A 13 1.69 -9.47 -3.92
N ILE A 14 0.90 -10.33 -4.55
CA ILE A 14 -0.14 -11.14 -3.92
C ILE A 14 0.23 -12.62 -3.97
N GLU A 15 -0.45 -13.43 -3.20
CA GLU A 15 -0.28 -14.88 -3.18
C GLU A 15 -1.51 -15.56 -3.79
N ILE A 16 -1.30 -16.35 -4.84
CA ILE A 16 -2.30 -17.27 -5.34
C ILE A 16 -2.14 -18.57 -4.54
N GLN A 17 -3.00 -18.77 -3.56
CA GLN A 17 -2.95 -19.97 -2.74
C GLN A 17 -3.80 -21.08 -3.38
N LEU A 18 -3.13 -22.18 -3.76
CA LEU A 18 -3.75 -23.39 -4.29
C LEU A 18 -3.70 -24.49 -3.23
N THR A 19 -4.78 -25.25 -3.10
CA THR A 19 -4.86 -26.43 -2.24
C THR A 19 -5.08 -27.66 -3.12
N ASN A 20 -4.27 -28.68 -2.95
CA ASN A 20 -4.46 -29.95 -3.64
C ASN A 20 -5.42 -30.84 -2.84
N ASN A 21 -6.64 -31.01 -3.35
CA ASN A 21 -7.67 -31.87 -2.76
C ASN A 21 -7.72 -33.29 -3.37
N SER A 22 -6.78 -33.61 -4.28
CA SER A 22 -6.69 -34.94 -4.88
C SER A 22 -5.87 -35.92 -4.00
N ALA A 23 -5.91 -37.20 -4.33
CA ALA A 23 -5.12 -38.22 -3.65
C ALA A 23 -3.66 -38.28 -4.10
N ASP A 24 -3.33 -37.65 -5.24
CA ASP A 24 -2.00 -37.66 -5.86
C ASP A 24 -1.31 -36.32 -5.76
N THR A 25 0.03 -36.31 -5.85
CA THR A 25 0.79 -35.08 -5.95
C THR A 25 0.53 -34.39 -7.30
N VAL A 26 0.16 -33.10 -7.24
CA VAL A 26 -0.09 -32.26 -8.42
C VAL A 26 1.11 -31.35 -8.68
N THR A 27 1.54 -31.26 -9.94
CA THR A 27 2.60 -30.32 -10.36
C THR A 27 1.97 -29.13 -11.07
N VAL A 28 2.21 -27.92 -10.57
CA VAL A 28 1.70 -26.67 -11.13
C VAL A 28 2.81 -25.95 -11.90
N HIS A 29 2.58 -25.65 -13.17
CA HIS A 29 3.52 -24.95 -14.05
C HIS A 29 3.18 -23.47 -14.25
N ALA A 30 1.91 -23.09 -14.10
CA ALA A 30 1.48 -21.70 -14.13
C ALA A 30 0.16 -21.54 -13.38
N ALA A 31 -0.03 -20.34 -12.82
CA ALA A 31 -1.32 -19.91 -12.27
C ALA A 31 -1.52 -18.42 -12.59
N SER A 32 -2.75 -18.02 -12.90
CA SER A 32 -3.07 -16.62 -13.13
C SER A 32 -4.46 -16.28 -12.63
N ILE A 33 -4.62 -15.07 -12.08
CA ILE A 33 -5.92 -14.50 -11.71
C ILE A 33 -6.36 -13.55 -12.81
N THR A 34 -7.59 -13.72 -13.26
CA THR A 34 -8.27 -12.78 -14.15
C THR A 34 -9.41 -12.12 -13.39
N THR A 35 -9.46 -10.80 -13.44
CA THR A 35 -10.47 -9.97 -12.77
C THR A 35 -10.62 -8.65 -13.51
N PRO A 36 -11.81 -8.03 -13.59
CA PRO A 36 -11.99 -6.71 -14.19
C PRO A 36 -11.30 -5.58 -13.42
N LEU A 37 -10.83 -5.82 -12.20
CA LEU A 37 -10.14 -4.83 -11.37
C LEU A 37 -8.74 -4.48 -11.89
N PHE A 38 -8.14 -5.31 -12.73
CA PHE A 38 -6.78 -5.11 -13.24
C PHE A 38 -6.73 -5.22 -14.76
N ALA A 39 -5.85 -4.45 -15.39
CA ALA A 39 -5.76 -4.33 -16.85
C ALA A 39 -5.28 -5.62 -17.54
N ALA A 40 -4.55 -6.47 -16.83
CA ALA A 40 -4.06 -7.75 -17.32
C ALA A 40 -4.14 -8.82 -16.23
N GLY A 41 -4.05 -10.09 -16.62
CA GLY A 41 -3.97 -11.20 -15.68
C GLY A 41 -2.77 -11.08 -14.75
N ILE A 42 -2.98 -11.41 -13.48
CA ILE A 42 -1.97 -11.43 -12.43
C ILE A 42 -1.37 -12.84 -12.42
N ALA A 43 -0.17 -13.00 -12.95
CA ALA A 43 0.39 -14.31 -13.26
C ALA A 43 1.57 -14.70 -12.37
N TRP A 44 1.57 -15.96 -11.98
CA TRP A 44 2.72 -16.66 -11.44
C TRP A 44 3.20 -17.74 -12.43
N ARG A 45 4.52 -17.92 -12.50
CA ARG A 45 5.14 -18.97 -13.31
C ARG A 45 6.14 -19.77 -12.48
N ALA A 46 6.07 -21.08 -12.59
CA ALA A 46 7.05 -21.96 -11.98
C ALA A 46 8.40 -21.93 -12.70
N SER A 47 9.41 -22.54 -12.06
CA SER A 47 10.59 -23.08 -12.72
C SER A 47 10.20 -24.12 -13.79
N PRO A 48 11.10 -24.51 -14.71
CA PRO A 48 10.81 -25.51 -15.73
C PRO A 48 10.22 -26.82 -15.20
N ASP A 49 10.67 -27.27 -14.03
CA ASP A 49 10.22 -28.50 -13.39
C ASP A 49 8.84 -28.40 -12.72
N GLY A 50 8.26 -27.21 -12.70
CA GLY A 50 7.01 -26.95 -12.00
C GLY A 50 7.15 -26.85 -10.47
N THR A 51 6.03 -26.68 -9.80
CA THR A 51 5.94 -26.68 -8.35
C THR A 51 5.00 -27.78 -7.89
N GLN A 52 5.51 -28.71 -7.09
CA GLN A 52 4.73 -29.82 -6.57
C GLN A 52 3.90 -29.41 -5.35
N ILE A 53 2.67 -29.88 -5.31
CA ILE A 53 1.74 -29.74 -4.20
C ILE A 53 1.28 -31.16 -3.81
N PRO A 54 1.76 -31.69 -2.68
CA PRO A 54 1.32 -32.99 -2.19
C PRO A 54 -0.18 -33.03 -1.84
N PRO A 55 -0.79 -34.23 -1.73
CA PRO A 55 -2.16 -34.38 -1.29
C PRO A 55 -2.46 -33.64 0.01
N GLY A 56 -3.60 -32.95 0.07
CA GLY A 56 -4.07 -32.22 1.24
C GLY A 56 -3.26 -30.96 1.60
N GLN A 57 -2.21 -30.61 0.83
CA GLN A 57 -1.39 -29.44 1.12
C GLN A 57 -1.80 -28.22 0.31
N ALA A 58 -1.51 -27.05 0.89
CA ALA A 58 -1.64 -25.74 0.22
C ALA A 58 -0.26 -25.16 -0.14
N LYS A 59 -0.18 -24.45 -1.26
CA LYS A 59 1.01 -23.73 -1.71
C LYS A 59 0.65 -22.29 -2.08
N SER A 60 1.41 -21.34 -1.55
CA SER A 60 1.31 -19.92 -1.92
C SER A 60 2.25 -19.63 -3.09
N LEU A 61 1.72 -19.05 -4.15
CA LEU A 61 2.39 -18.74 -5.40
C LEU A 61 2.43 -17.21 -5.57
N PRO A 62 3.60 -16.56 -5.38
CA PRO A 62 3.70 -15.10 -5.42
C PRO A 62 3.52 -14.58 -6.85
N ALA A 63 2.62 -13.62 -7.02
CA ALA A 63 2.30 -13.01 -8.32
C ALA A 63 2.31 -11.50 -8.22
N GLN A 64 2.96 -10.83 -9.18
CA GLN A 64 3.03 -9.39 -9.26
C GLN A 64 1.69 -8.83 -9.73
N LEU A 65 1.14 -7.86 -8.98
CA LEU A 65 -0.04 -7.11 -9.42
C LEU A 65 0.26 -6.33 -10.70
N THR A 66 -0.69 -6.33 -11.60
CA THR A 66 -0.68 -5.50 -12.82
C THR A 66 -1.30 -4.13 -12.55
N ALA A 67 -1.37 -3.27 -13.55
CA ALA A 67 -1.98 -1.96 -13.40
C ALA A 67 -3.48 -2.08 -13.09
N ALA A 68 -3.96 -1.29 -12.14
CA ALA A 68 -5.36 -1.25 -11.78
C ALA A 68 -6.22 -0.63 -12.88
N ASN A 69 -7.39 -1.21 -13.14
CA ASN A 69 -8.44 -0.59 -13.91
C ASN A 69 -9.18 0.43 -13.02
N CYS A 70 -8.84 1.68 -13.22
CA CYS A 70 -9.46 2.76 -12.47
C CYS A 70 -10.52 3.44 -13.33
N GLY A 71 -11.72 2.89 -13.43
CA GLY A 71 -12.82 3.52 -14.17
C GLY A 71 -12.97 5.00 -13.81
N THR A 72 -13.56 5.77 -14.72
CA THR A 72 -13.95 7.16 -14.44
C THR A 72 -14.90 7.14 -13.25
N GLY A 73 -14.42 7.61 -12.10
CA GLY A 73 -15.03 7.44 -10.79
C GLY A 73 -16.49 7.84 -10.69
N THR A 74 -17.37 6.91 -10.97
CA THR A 74 -18.72 6.91 -10.42
C THR A 74 -18.64 6.14 -9.12
N GLY A 75 -18.64 6.90 -8.02
CA GLY A 75 -18.35 6.47 -6.68
C GLY A 75 -18.97 5.13 -6.31
N THR A 76 -18.14 4.30 -5.76
CA THR A 76 -18.58 3.42 -4.70
C THR A 76 -17.79 3.85 -3.47
N THR A 77 -18.54 4.39 -2.52
CA THR A 77 -18.13 4.72 -1.16
C THR A 77 -17.06 3.74 -0.68
N GLY A 78 -15.95 4.31 -0.20
CA GLY A 78 -14.84 3.56 0.37
C GLY A 78 -15.30 2.52 1.38
N PRO A 79 -14.53 1.46 1.60
CA PRO A 79 -14.86 0.48 2.60
C PRO A 79 -14.90 1.16 3.96
N MET A 80 -16.10 1.27 4.52
CA MET A 80 -16.23 1.33 5.98
C MET A 80 -15.33 0.25 6.56
N ALA A 81 -14.58 0.62 7.59
CA ALA A 81 -13.89 -0.37 8.42
C ALA A 81 -14.85 -1.53 8.69
N PRO A 82 -14.41 -2.81 8.59
CA PRO A 82 -15.27 -3.93 8.88
C PRO A 82 -15.72 -3.84 10.34
N GLY A 83 -16.98 -3.48 10.53
CA GLY A 83 -17.67 -3.72 11.77
C GLY A 83 -17.78 -5.24 11.96
N PRO A 84 -17.85 -5.74 13.22
CA PRO A 84 -18.01 -7.16 13.48
C PRO A 84 -19.43 -7.59 13.09
N GLY A 85 -19.62 -8.09 11.87
CA GLY A 85 -20.92 -8.54 11.41
C GLY A 85 -20.91 -9.05 9.97
N ASN A 86 -20.95 -10.36 9.81
CA ASN A 86 -21.15 -11.17 8.63
C ASN A 86 -20.03 -11.24 7.57
N PRO A 87 -19.22 -12.29 7.57
CA PRO A 87 -18.41 -12.69 6.44
C PRO A 87 -19.26 -13.51 5.48
N GLY A 88 -19.78 -12.91 4.48
CA GLY A 88 -20.44 -13.71 3.43
C GLY A 88 -21.54 -12.99 2.70
N THR A 89 -21.19 -12.13 1.79
CA THR A 89 -21.94 -11.98 0.53
C THR A 89 -21.23 -10.99 -0.40
N GLU A 90 -20.98 -11.45 -1.64
CA GLU A 90 -20.84 -10.62 -2.87
C GLU A 90 -19.47 -10.11 -3.33
N ALA A 91 -18.33 -10.63 -2.87
CA ALA A 91 -17.10 -10.51 -3.67
C ALA A 91 -16.78 -11.80 -4.48
N GLN A 92 -17.63 -12.80 -4.42
CA GLN A 92 -17.37 -14.14 -4.98
C GLN A 92 -17.50 -14.25 -6.51
N GLY A 93 -17.94 -13.20 -7.22
CA GLY A 93 -18.18 -13.25 -8.67
C GLY A 93 -17.14 -12.55 -9.56
N VAL A 94 -16.06 -11.98 -9.02
CA VAL A 94 -15.24 -10.98 -9.74
C VAL A 94 -13.87 -11.52 -10.16
N ALA A 95 -13.44 -12.68 -9.73
CA ALA A 95 -12.15 -13.22 -10.07
C ALA A 95 -12.18 -14.71 -10.38
N SER A 96 -11.42 -15.15 -11.39
CA SER A 96 -11.15 -16.55 -11.70
C SER A 96 -9.66 -16.82 -11.64
N VAL A 97 -9.30 -18.04 -11.20
CA VAL A 97 -7.93 -18.55 -11.27
C VAL A 97 -7.84 -19.57 -12.40
N THR A 98 -6.90 -19.37 -13.30
CA THR A 98 -6.55 -20.34 -14.32
C THR A 98 -5.25 -21.03 -13.92
N VAL A 99 -5.25 -22.37 -13.91
CA VAL A 99 -4.10 -23.19 -13.50
C VAL A 99 -3.68 -24.09 -14.67
N ARG A 100 -2.39 -24.27 -14.85
CA ARG A 100 -1.82 -25.23 -15.82
C ARG A 100 -1.00 -26.28 -15.06
N LEU A 101 -1.44 -27.55 -15.17
CA LEU A 101 -0.91 -28.68 -14.41
C LEU A 101 0.16 -29.49 -15.15
N THR A 102 0.33 -29.26 -16.45
CA THR A 102 1.40 -29.88 -17.25
C THR A 102 2.07 -28.81 -18.12
N PRO A 103 3.34 -28.98 -18.57
CA PRO A 103 4.05 -27.94 -19.33
C PRO A 103 3.30 -27.46 -20.56
N ASN A 104 2.64 -28.35 -21.28
CA ASN A 104 1.90 -28.08 -22.53
C ASN A 104 0.41 -28.45 -22.40
N GLY A 105 -0.10 -28.63 -21.19
CA GLY A 105 -1.47 -29.08 -20.94
C GLY A 105 -2.50 -27.97 -21.05
N ALA A 106 -3.77 -28.40 -21.05
CA ALA A 106 -4.90 -27.52 -20.98
C ALA A 106 -4.87 -26.70 -19.67
N GLN A 107 -5.43 -25.51 -19.74
CA GLN A 107 -5.65 -24.66 -18.57
C GLN A 107 -7.00 -25.00 -17.95
N GLU A 108 -7.02 -25.11 -16.64
CA GLU A 108 -8.24 -25.29 -15.86
C GLU A 108 -8.62 -23.98 -15.20
N SER A 109 -9.87 -23.58 -15.31
CA SER A 109 -10.39 -22.37 -14.67
C SER A 109 -11.19 -22.71 -13.42
N LEU A 110 -10.84 -22.10 -12.31
CA LEU A 110 -11.44 -22.28 -11.01
C LEU A 110 -11.93 -20.93 -10.47
N PRO A 111 -13.02 -20.89 -9.69
CA PRO A 111 -13.41 -19.66 -9.00
C PRO A 111 -12.33 -19.26 -7.99
N ALA A 112 -11.98 -17.96 -7.98
CA ALA A 112 -11.08 -17.40 -6.99
C ALA A 112 -11.88 -16.87 -5.80
N THR A 113 -11.45 -17.22 -4.58
CA THR A 113 -11.96 -16.59 -3.35
C THR A 113 -10.99 -15.55 -2.85
N ASP A 114 -11.50 -14.38 -2.46
CA ASP A 114 -10.73 -13.27 -1.89
C ASP A 114 -11.34 -12.84 -0.54
N PRO A 115 -11.22 -13.69 0.50
CA PRO A 115 -11.89 -13.46 1.77
C PRO A 115 -11.35 -12.23 2.53
N PHE A 116 -10.19 -11.71 2.13
CA PHE A 116 -9.56 -10.55 2.76
C PHE A 116 -9.66 -9.28 1.91
N GLY A 117 -10.40 -9.30 0.80
CA GLY A 117 -10.58 -8.15 -0.10
C GLY A 117 -9.25 -7.64 -0.69
N VAL A 118 -8.28 -8.53 -0.90
CA VAL A 118 -6.93 -8.18 -1.37
C VAL A 118 -6.97 -7.48 -2.72
N LEU A 119 -7.77 -8.00 -3.66
CA LEU A 119 -7.85 -7.45 -5.02
C LEU A 119 -8.50 -6.07 -5.02
N VAL A 120 -9.63 -5.91 -4.34
CA VAL A 120 -10.36 -4.63 -4.25
C VAL A 120 -9.50 -3.58 -3.53
N ARG A 121 -8.88 -3.95 -2.41
CA ARG A 121 -8.01 -3.04 -1.65
C ARG A 121 -6.84 -2.54 -2.52
N ASN A 122 -6.11 -3.44 -3.18
CA ASN A 122 -4.96 -3.03 -4.01
C ASN A 122 -5.40 -2.21 -5.23
N ASN A 123 -6.54 -2.53 -5.86
CA ASN A 123 -7.10 -1.71 -6.93
C ASN A 123 -7.42 -0.29 -6.43
N THR A 124 -8.12 -0.17 -5.30
CA THR A 124 -8.48 1.13 -4.70
C THR A 124 -7.23 1.95 -4.36
N GLU A 125 -6.22 1.33 -3.74
CA GLU A 125 -4.96 1.99 -3.39
C GLU A 125 -4.18 2.45 -4.62
N GLN A 126 -4.08 1.63 -5.67
CA GLN A 126 -3.40 2.02 -6.91
C GLN A 126 -4.14 3.14 -7.64
N CYS A 127 -5.47 3.10 -7.68
CA CYS A 127 -6.27 4.13 -8.31
C CYS A 127 -6.17 5.46 -7.56
N LEU A 128 -6.20 5.42 -6.23
CA LEU A 128 -6.00 6.61 -5.40
C LEU A 128 -4.60 7.21 -5.63
N ALA A 129 -3.56 6.37 -5.63
CA ALA A 129 -2.19 6.81 -5.86
C ALA A 129 -1.99 7.42 -7.25
N ARG A 130 -2.62 6.83 -8.29
CA ARG A 130 -2.62 7.37 -9.65
C ARG A 130 -3.30 8.74 -9.72
N ASP A 131 -4.48 8.88 -9.13
CA ASP A 131 -5.26 10.12 -9.19
C ASP A 131 -4.58 11.22 -8.35
N ALA A 132 -4.00 10.88 -7.19
CA ALA A 132 -3.18 11.81 -6.40
C ALA A 132 -1.90 12.24 -7.16
N GLY A 133 -1.21 11.29 -7.80
CA GLY A 133 -0.01 11.55 -8.62
C GLY A 133 -0.28 12.42 -9.84
N ALA A 134 -1.50 12.41 -10.37
CA ALA A 134 -1.92 13.33 -11.44
C ALA A 134 -2.00 14.79 -10.95
N VAL A 135 -2.25 15.02 -9.65
CA VAL A 135 -2.29 16.36 -9.05
C VAL A 135 -0.93 16.79 -8.54
N ALA A 136 -0.20 15.93 -7.84
CA ALA A 136 1.10 16.26 -7.27
C ALA A 136 1.97 15.02 -7.06
N ASN A 137 3.28 15.17 -7.22
CA ASN A 137 4.26 14.23 -6.71
C ASN A 137 4.51 14.53 -5.23
N ILE A 138 4.26 13.55 -4.37
CA ILE A 138 4.44 13.65 -2.92
C ILE A 138 5.49 12.62 -2.51
N ALA A 139 6.58 13.09 -1.88
CA ALA A 139 7.69 12.23 -1.48
C ALA A 139 8.32 12.72 -0.17
N LEU A 140 8.92 11.81 0.58
CA LEU A 140 9.81 12.18 1.67
C LEU A 140 11.17 12.60 1.11
N GLU A 141 11.72 13.72 1.62
CA GLU A 141 13.10 14.10 1.29
C GLU A 141 14.09 13.14 2.00
N PRO A 142 15.24 12.87 1.38
CA PRO A 142 16.18 11.87 1.91
C PRO A 142 16.82 12.27 3.24
N GLU A 143 16.75 13.54 3.61
CA GLU A 143 17.39 14.06 4.82
C GLU A 143 16.50 13.93 6.06
N LEU A 144 17.09 13.47 7.17
CA LEU A 144 16.50 13.48 8.50
C LEU A 144 17.30 14.45 9.38
N THR A 145 16.64 15.50 9.85
CA THR A 145 17.27 16.45 10.78
C THR A 145 17.02 16.00 12.23
N VAL A 146 18.09 15.70 12.96
CA VAL A 146 18.01 15.28 14.37
C VAL A 146 18.63 16.39 15.24
N PRO A 147 17.82 17.13 16.04
CA PRO A 147 18.34 18.10 17.01
C PRO A 147 19.24 17.49 18.08
N GLY A 148 19.98 18.32 18.80
CA GLY A 148 21.01 17.88 19.75
C GLY A 148 20.51 17.04 20.93
N ASP A 149 19.20 17.10 21.28
CA ASP A 149 18.59 16.23 22.30
C ASP A 149 18.39 14.81 21.81
N ALA A 150 18.45 14.59 20.49
CA ALA A 150 18.28 13.31 19.77
C ALA A 150 17.04 12.51 20.18
N ARG A 151 16.02 13.14 20.79
CA ARG A 151 14.73 12.51 21.14
C ARG A 151 13.66 12.77 20.12
N ARG A 152 13.89 13.75 19.26
CA ARG A 152 13.00 14.23 18.22
C ARG A 152 13.77 14.33 16.93
N ALA A 153 13.06 14.28 15.82
CA ALA A 153 13.65 14.54 14.52
C ALA A 153 12.63 15.26 13.63
N VAL A 154 13.08 15.73 12.49
CA VAL A 154 12.25 16.39 11.49
C VAL A 154 12.40 15.64 10.19
N LEU A 155 11.30 15.09 9.69
CA LEU A 155 11.13 14.61 8.33
C LEU A 155 10.61 15.76 7.46
N ARG A 156 11.01 15.78 6.19
CA ARG A 156 10.49 16.71 5.20
C ARG A 156 9.64 15.99 4.18
N LEU A 157 8.39 16.42 4.04
CA LEU A 157 7.47 15.96 3.01
C LEU A 157 7.46 16.99 1.87
N SER A 158 8.00 16.63 0.74
CA SER A 158 8.02 17.46 -0.47
C SER A 158 6.75 17.20 -1.26
N ILE A 159 6.07 18.28 -1.63
CA ILE A 159 4.85 18.27 -2.45
C ILE A 159 5.14 19.12 -3.68
N ARG A 160 5.18 18.48 -4.84
CA ARG A 160 5.45 19.13 -6.14
C ARG A 160 4.24 18.97 -7.03
N PRO A 161 3.39 20.00 -7.15
CA PRO A 161 2.23 19.94 -8.03
C PRO A 161 2.63 19.65 -9.48
N SER A 162 1.85 18.80 -10.13
CA SER A 162 2.01 18.51 -11.56
C SER A 162 1.65 19.75 -12.37
N ALA A 163 2.27 19.93 -13.53
CA ALA A 163 1.90 21.02 -14.44
C ALA A 163 0.41 20.86 -14.82
N SER A 164 -0.34 21.96 -14.72
CA SER A 164 -1.72 21.96 -15.18
C SER A 164 -1.74 21.81 -16.70
N THR A 165 -2.17 20.64 -17.20
CA THR A 165 -2.33 20.39 -18.66
C THR A 165 -3.71 20.80 -19.15
N LEU A 166 -4.59 21.28 -18.28
CA LEU A 166 -5.93 21.74 -18.64
C LEU A 166 -5.89 23.22 -19.01
N PRO A 167 -6.38 23.61 -20.20
CA PRO A 167 -6.68 25.00 -20.47
C PRO A 167 -7.67 25.46 -19.41
N ALA A 168 -7.48 26.69 -18.91
CA ALA A 168 -8.37 27.31 -17.94
C ALA A 168 -9.81 27.37 -18.50
N GLN A 169 -10.56 26.30 -18.39
CA GLN A 169 -11.98 26.30 -18.69
C GLN A 169 -12.71 26.87 -17.48
N GLN A 170 -13.14 28.10 -17.66
CA GLN A 170 -14.17 28.74 -16.85
C GLN A 170 -15.45 27.88 -16.97
N GLY A 171 -15.73 27.08 -15.96
CA GLY A 171 -16.95 26.28 -15.92
C GLY A 171 -16.91 25.16 -14.92
N GLY A 172 -17.35 25.40 -13.71
CA GLY A 172 -17.93 24.56 -12.69
C GLY A 172 -17.84 23.03 -12.82
N GLY A 173 -16.65 22.45 -12.62
CA GLY A 173 -16.46 21.02 -12.40
C GLY A 173 -15.53 20.82 -11.20
N SER A 174 -16.12 20.71 -10.03
CA SER A 174 -15.42 20.51 -8.76
C SER A 174 -14.58 19.23 -8.79
N GLY A 175 -13.22 19.34 -8.76
CA GLY A 175 -12.36 18.26 -8.32
C GLY A 175 -11.25 17.75 -9.24
N ALA A 176 -11.25 18.06 -10.52
CA ALA A 176 -10.14 17.68 -11.42
C ALA A 176 -8.96 18.64 -11.20
N GLY A 177 -7.90 18.17 -10.53
CA GLY A 177 -6.67 18.95 -10.28
C GLY A 177 -6.49 19.43 -8.84
N ARG A 178 -7.33 18.98 -7.90
CA ARG A 178 -7.20 19.26 -6.47
C ARG A 178 -7.05 17.98 -5.67
N LEU A 179 -6.07 17.99 -4.77
CA LEU A 179 -5.85 16.97 -3.75
C LEU A 179 -5.92 17.65 -2.38
N VAL A 180 -6.60 17.04 -1.43
CA VAL A 180 -6.59 17.47 -0.02
C VAL A 180 -5.89 16.40 0.81
N ILE A 181 -4.84 16.75 1.50
CA ILE A 181 -4.26 15.92 2.56
C ILE A 181 -5.02 16.28 3.84
N GLU A 182 -6.00 15.45 4.18
CA GLU A 182 -6.88 15.69 5.34
C GLU A 182 -6.09 15.55 6.63
N ARG A 183 -5.22 14.52 6.71
CA ARG A 183 -4.43 14.23 7.90
C ARG A 183 -3.24 13.34 7.54
N ILE A 184 -2.17 13.49 8.28
CA ILE A 184 -1.02 12.59 8.31
C ILE A 184 -1.17 11.69 9.53
N ASP A 185 -1.10 10.37 9.36
CA ASP A 185 -1.19 9.43 10.47
C ASP A 185 0.20 8.97 10.92
N GLY A 186 0.34 8.68 12.22
CA GLY A 186 1.53 8.04 12.76
C GLY A 186 1.69 6.61 12.26
N THR A 187 2.86 6.05 12.49
CA THR A 187 3.20 4.66 12.15
C THR A 187 3.46 3.86 13.44
N PRO A 188 3.60 2.53 13.36
CA PRO A 188 4.06 1.77 14.52
C PRO A 188 5.40 2.23 15.09
N LEU A 189 6.23 2.88 14.27
CA LEU A 189 7.58 3.33 14.62
C LEU A 189 7.64 4.81 14.99
N LEU A 190 6.84 5.65 14.31
CA LEU A 190 6.91 7.10 14.39
C LEU A 190 5.59 7.71 14.85
N ALA A 191 5.65 8.60 15.82
CA ALA A 191 4.54 9.44 16.26
C ALA A 191 4.86 10.92 16.01
N GLU A 192 3.81 11.71 15.90
CA GLU A 192 3.88 13.17 15.84
C GLU A 192 4.59 13.73 17.09
N ASP A 193 5.46 14.71 16.89
CA ASP A 193 5.99 15.54 18.00
C ASP A 193 4.99 16.64 18.32
N PRO A 194 4.42 16.67 19.54
CA PRO A 194 3.45 17.71 19.94
C PRO A 194 4.01 19.15 19.85
N ALA A 195 5.32 19.32 19.91
CA ALA A 195 5.95 20.64 19.76
C ALA A 195 5.98 21.13 18.31
N ARG A 196 5.73 20.24 17.34
CA ARG A 196 5.65 20.55 15.91
C ARG A 196 4.52 19.74 15.28
N PRO A 197 3.26 20.16 15.49
CA PRO A 197 2.10 19.40 15.04
C PRO A 197 2.04 19.31 13.50
N TRP A 198 1.56 18.18 13.03
CA TRP A 198 1.41 17.93 11.60
C TRP A 198 0.21 18.71 11.03
N PRO A 199 0.31 19.22 9.80
CA PRO A 199 -0.76 19.99 9.21
C PRO A 199 -2.01 19.12 8.96
N LEU A 200 -3.17 19.76 9.05
CA LEU A 200 -4.46 19.21 8.71
C LEU A 200 -5.06 19.96 7.51
N ASN A 201 -5.84 19.23 6.69
CA ASN A 201 -6.61 19.80 5.57
C ASN A 201 -5.75 20.62 4.60
N LEU A 202 -4.55 20.14 4.28
CA LEU A 202 -3.66 20.80 3.33
C LEU A 202 -4.17 20.60 1.90
N ALA A 203 -4.59 21.69 1.27
CA ALA A 203 -5.02 21.68 -0.12
C ALA A 203 -3.82 21.85 -1.07
N VAL A 204 -3.78 21.03 -2.11
CA VAL A 204 -2.78 21.03 -3.17
C VAL A 204 -3.51 21.14 -4.51
N GLU A 205 -3.17 22.15 -5.29
CA GLU A 205 -3.76 22.38 -6.62
C GLU A 205 -2.71 22.04 -7.70
N ALA A 206 -3.12 21.37 -8.77
CA ALA A 206 -2.27 21.18 -9.93
C ALA A 206 -1.83 22.54 -10.52
N GLY A 207 -0.56 22.69 -10.85
CA GLY A 207 0.03 23.98 -11.28
C GLY A 207 0.30 24.96 -10.15
N GLY A 208 -0.02 24.61 -8.90
CA GLY A 208 0.30 25.43 -7.73
C GLY A 208 1.80 25.44 -7.39
N PRO A 209 2.22 26.18 -6.35
CA PRO A 209 3.61 26.22 -5.94
C PRO A 209 4.06 24.92 -5.27
N ALA A 210 5.32 24.55 -5.46
CA ALA A 210 5.93 23.46 -4.70
C ALA A 210 6.04 23.85 -3.20
N GLN A 211 5.85 22.88 -2.33
CA GLN A 211 5.86 23.06 -0.89
C GLN A 211 6.72 21.99 -0.23
N VAL A 212 7.35 22.35 0.88
CA VAL A 212 8.03 21.39 1.77
C VAL A 212 7.42 21.54 3.15
N ILE A 213 6.88 20.45 3.66
CA ILE A 213 6.24 20.39 4.98
C ILE A 213 7.21 19.71 5.94
N GLU A 214 7.52 20.38 7.04
CA GLU A 214 8.32 19.79 8.12
C GLU A 214 7.42 19.01 9.07
N LEU A 215 7.70 17.72 9.21
CA LEU A 215 6.99 16.81 10.10
C LEU A 215 7.86 16.53 11.32
N GLY A 216 7.51 17.10 12.47
CA GLY A 216 8.13 16.76 13.75
C GLY A 216 7.79 15.32 14.11
N ILE A 217 8.80 14.49 14.38
CA ILE A 217 8.63 13.09 14.73
C ILE A 217 9.35 12.73 16.02
N ARG A 218 8.81 11.74 16.72
CA ARG A 218 9.41 11.03 17.85
C ARG A 218 9.13 9.54 17.74
N PRO A 219 9.88 8.67 18.45
CA PRO A 219 9.53 7.26 18.53
C PRO A 219 8.10 7.06 19.05
N ALA A 220 7.30 6.23 18.38
CA ALA A 220 5.97 5.86 18.83
C ALA A 220 6.04 4.82 19.97
N ARG A 221 7.05 3.96 19.93
CA ARG A 221 7.34 2.93 20.92
C ARG A 221 8.85 2.65 20.96
N CYS A 222 9.30 2.15 22.11
CA CYS A 222 10.70 1.78 22.32
C CYS A 222 10.89 0.29 22.68
N ASP A 223 9.96 -0.55 22.30
CA ASP A 223 10.12 -2.01 22.40
C ASP A 223 11.10 -2.48 21.34
N PRO A 224 12.27 -3.07 21.70
CA PRO A 224 13.29 -3.51 20.75
C PRO A 224 12.77 -4.52 19.73
N HIS A 225 11.90 -5.44 20.13
CA HIS A 225 11.32 -6.42 19.23
C HIS A 225 10.39 -5.75 18.20
N ALA A 226 9.56 -4.82 18.64
CA ALA A 226 8.66 -4.08 17.75
C ALA A 226 9.43 -3.21 16.74
N VAL A 227 10.59 -2.66 17.12
CA VAL A 227 11.48 -1.90 16.22
C VAL A 227 12.17 -2.82 15.22
N ALA A 228 12.71 -3.98 15.69
CA ALA A 228 13.41 -4.92 14.83
C ALA A 228 12.52 -5.62 13.80
N GLU A 229 11.26 -5.88 14.15
CA GLU A 229 10.29 -6.54 13.28
C GLU A 229 9.49 -5.58 12.42
N ASP A 230 9.73 -4.26 12.54
CA ASP A 230 8.95 -3.27 11.80
C ASP A 230 9.26 -3.29 10.30
N LYS A 231 8.21 -3.46 9.50
CA LYS A 231 8.28 -3.54 8.04
C LYS A 231 7.62 -2.34 7.35
N VAL A 232 6.81 -1.59 8.07
CA VAL A 232 5.98 -0.51 7.51
C VAL A 232 6.10 0.82 8.24
N GLY A 233 6.82 0.89 9.34
CA GLY A 233 6.93 2.08 10.19
C GLY A 233 7.64 3.27 9.55
N THR A 234 8.29 3.06 8.42
CA THR A 234 8.92 4.10 7.59
C THR A 234 8.08 4.47 6.35
N VAL A 235 6.82 4.02 6.30
CA VAL A 235 5.83 4.39 5.28
C VAL A 235 4.80 5.29 5.93
N ILE A 236 4.83 6.57 5.60
CA ILE A 236 3.94 7.59 6.19
C ILE A 236 2.57 7.53 5.52
N PRO A 237 1.48 7.25 6.26
CA PRO A 237 0.14 7.21 5.71
C PRO A 237 -0.47 8.62 5.70
N LEU A 238 -0.86 9.09 4.53
CA LEU A 238 -1.60 10.33 4.34
C LEU A 238 -3.06 10.01 4.05
N ARG A 239 -3.98 10.51 4.85
CA ARG A 239 -5.41 10.47 4.49
C ARG A 239 -5.66 11.56 3.49
N VAL A 240 -6.13 11.18 2.31
CA VAL A 240 -6.29 12.10 1.19
C VAL A 240 -7.66 11.99 0.56
N ALA A 241 -8.11 13.10 -0.01
CA ALA A 241 -9.24 13.19 -0.91
C ALA A 241 -8.78 13.77 -2.25
N VAL A 242 -9.10 13.09 -3.35
CA VAL A 242 -8.81 13.54 -4.72
C VAL A 242 -9.97 13.17 -5.64
N GLY A 243 -10.61 14.18 -6.25
CA GLY A 243 -11.86 13.97 -6.97
C GLY A 243 -12.92 13.33 -6.08
N ALA A 244 -13.50 12.23 -6.53
CA ALA A 244 -14.47 11.45 -5.76
C ALA A 244 -13.85 10.35 -4.88
N ARG A 245 -12.52 10.22 -4.87
CA ARG A 245 -11.84 9.16 -4.11
C ARG A 245 -11.28 9.71 -2.81
N THR A 246 -11.44 8.92 -1.76
CA THR A 246 -10.81 9.15 -0.46
C THR A 246 -10.08 7.87 -0.03
N GLY A 247 -9.02 8.03 0.77
CA GLY A 247 -8.30 6.87 1.29
C GLY A 247 -6.93 7.22 1.83
N ILE A 248 -6.06 6.21 1.93
CA ILE A 248 -4.71 6.34 2.46
C ILE A 248 -3.70 6.28 1.32
N LEU A 249 -3.01 7.39 1.08
CA LEU A 249 -1.84 7.44 0.23
C LEU A 249 -0.60 7.09 1.08
N LYS A 250 0.15 6.09 0.66
CA LYS A 250 1.33 5.60 1.37
C LYS A 250 2.59 6.22 0.78
N VAL A 251 3.31 7.03 1.57
CA VAL A 251 4.57 7.67 1.15
C VAL A 251 5.72 6.97 1.86
N ALA A 252 6.45 6.15 1.13
CA ALA A 252 7.56 5.36 1.66
C ALA A 252 8.85 6.20 1.73
N ALA A 253 9.61 6.03 2.81
CA ALA A 253 11.00 6.47 2.85
C ALA A 253 11.82 5.65 1.85
N ASP A 254 12.76 6.30 1.16
CA ASP A 254 13.77 5.59 0.38
C ASP A 254 14.67 4.76 1.29
N ARG A 255 15.58 3.99 0.70
CA ARG A 255 16.46 3.08 1.45
C ARG A 255 17.30 3.79 2.47
N ASP A 256 17.87 4.94 2.12
CA ASP A 256 18.83 5.67 2.96
C ASP A 256 18.11 6.42 4.09
N LEU A 257 16.98 7.05 3.79
CA LEU A 257 16.13 7.68 4.80
C LEU A 257 15.57 6.65 5.78
N ARG A 258 15.16 5.46 5.29
CA ARG A 258 14.73 4.35 6.14
C ARG A 258 15.80 3.97 7.15
N GLY A 259 17.06 3.83 6.72
CA GLY A 259 18.17 3.56 7.61
C GLY A 259 18.32 4.64 8.69
N ARG A 260 18.32 5.92 8.29
CA ARG A 260 18.42 7.06 9.22
C ARG A 260 17.28 7.11 10.22
N ILE A 261 16.04 6.78 9.81
CA ILE A 261 14.88 6.71 10.71
C ILE A 261 15.07 5.61 11.75
N LEU A 262 15.52 4.42 11.35
CA LEU A 262 15.75 3.30 12.25
C LEU A 262 16.87 3.62 13.26
N ASP A 263 17.97 4.23 12.81
CA ASP A 263 19.07 4.69 13.65
C ASP A 263 18.60 5.74 14.67
N PHE A 264 17.82 6.72 14.22
CA PHE A 264 17.22 7.74 15.08
C PHE A 264 16.35 7.11 16.17
N VAL A 265 15.41 6.23 15.79
CA VAL A 265 14.50 5.59 16.76
C VAL A 265 15.29 4.77 17.79
N THR A 266 16.27 4.01 17.33
CA THR A 266 17.14 3.20 18.20
C THR A 266 17.91 4.08 19.20
N ALA A 267 18.52 5.16 18.74
CA ALA A 267 19.27 6.08 19.57
C ALA A 267 18.39 6.85 20.56
N ALA A 268 17.20 7.31 20.12
CA ALA A 268 16.25 8.01 20.97
C ALA A 268 15.71 7.11 22.08
N CYS A 269 15.38 5.85 21.77
CA CYS A 269 14.91 4.87 22.73
C CYS A 269 15.97 4.48 23.77
N ALA A 270 17.21 4.29 23.35
CA ALA A 270 18.31 3.98 24.28
C ALA A 270 18.56 5.09 25.33
N ARG A 271 18.25 6.34 25.02
CA ARG A 271 18.35 7.48 25.95
C ARG A 271 17.18 7.52 26.94
N THR A 272 15.98 7.09 26.52
CA THR A 272 14.81 7.06 27.37
C THR A 272 14.96 6.01 28.48
N THR A 273 15.53 4.85 28.16
CA THR A 273 15.76 3.76 29.13
C THR A 273 16.78 4.10 30.21
N ARG A 274 17.73 4.99 29.93
CA ARG A 274 18.77 5.43 30.89
C ARG A 274 18.27 6.46 31.92
N LEU A 275 17.11 7.03 31.73
CA LEU A 275 16.54 8.09 32.57
C LEU A 275 15.37 7.60 33.45
N SER A 276 14.96 6.34 33.33
CA SER A 276 14.04 5.70 34.26
C SER A 276 14.87 5.11 35.43
N PRO A 277 14.72 5.65 36.68
CA PRO A 277 15.41 5.15 37.87
C PRO A 277 14.94 3.74 38.24
#